data_a2af91b251e7ce43f3651e6821ee44e3
#
_entry.id   a2af91b251e7ce43f3651e6821ee44e3
#
_cell.length_a   1.000
_cell.length_b   1.000
_cell.length_c   1.000
_cell.angle_alpha   90.00
_cell.angle_beta   90.00
_cell.angle_gamma   90.00
#
_symmetry.space_group_name_H-M   'P 1'
#
loop_
_entity.id
_entity.type
_entity.pdbx_description
1 polymer ?
#
loop_
_entity_poly.entity_id
_entity_poly.type
_entity_poly.pdbx_seq_one_letter_code
_entity_poly.pdbx_strand_id
1 'polypeptide(L)'
;MTVIHAGSLKFMKDAAMTSPLRLGIAGLGTVGIGVLRTIRRKADLLEARAGRPVRVTAVSARSRQKDRGVSLGDYAWEDDPVALARRDDVDVYVELIGGENGPAKASVLAALEAGKDVVTANKALLAHHGQALAETAEAAGRVLRFEAAVAGGIPVVKSLTEGLAANEVTRIMGVMNGTCNYILTRMEGAGLSYDEAFSEADGLGYLEADPNLDVGGIDAGHKLSLLSSIAFGTQVNFAGVELQGIGDVTIEDIHQAADMGYRIKLLGAARLTGRGLEQRMAPCLVPANSPLGQLEGGTNMVVIEGDDVGQVVLRGAGAGEGPTASAVMGDVMDIARGLRVSTFGQPATQLTPAIPAQAATPAPYYLRLHLLDKPGAMARIASVLGDAGVSINRMRQYSHAIETDAAPVLIVTHKTIRASL
;
A
#
# COMPACT_ATOMS: atom_id res chain seq x y z
N MET A 1 -57.04 25.19 28.30
CA MET A 1 -55.69 25.78 28.30
C MET A 1 -54.77 24.77 28.93
N THR A 2 -54.20 23.87 28.09
CA THR A 2 -53.39 22.73 28.52
C THR A 2 -51.93 23.13 28.40
N VAL A 3 -51.25 23.25 29.51
CA VAL A 3 -49.81 23.57 29.57
C VAL A 3 -49.01 22.32 29.21
N ILE A 4 -48.38 22.29 28.01
CA ILE A 4 -47.42 21.26 27.64
C ILE A 4 -46.08 21.62 28.28
N HIS A 5 -45.65 20.85 29.26
CA HIS A 5 -44.29 20.92 29.81
C HIS A 5 -43.31 20.49 28.70
N ALA A 6 -42.52 21.44 28.20
CA ALA A 6 -41.35 21.17 27.41
C ALA A 6 -40.31 20.46 28.30
N GLY A 7 -40.28 19.14 28.24
CA GLY A 7 -39.20 18.35 28.77
C GLY A 7 -37.90 18.72 28.09
N SER A 8 -36.94 19.22 28.87
CA SER A 8 -35.56 19.44 28.47
C SER A 8 -35.03 18.17 27.80
N LEU A 9 -34.83 18.18 26.49
CA LEU A 9 -33.92 17.29 25.83
C LEU A 9 -32.51 17.61 26.34
N LYS A 10 -32.18 17.13 27.52
CA LYS A 10 -30.80 16.89 27.89
C LYS A 10 -30.30 15.86 26.90
N PHE A 11 -29.51 16.31 25.94
CA PHE A 11 -28.56 15.43 25.31
C PHE A 11 -27.77 14.77 26.44
N MET A 12 -28.11 13.55 26.76
CA MET A 12 -27.29 12.70 27.59
C MET A 12 -25.99 12.54 26.80
N LYS A 13 -24.97 13.32 27.14
CA LYS A 13 -23.60 12.97 26.80
C LYS A 13 -23.41 11.60 27.40
N ASP A 14 -23.37 10.58 26.52
CA ASP A 14 -23.12 9.22 26.97
C ASP A 14 -21.88 9.21 27.84
N ALA A 15 -21.98 8.65 29.05
CA ALA A 15 -20.85 8.55 29.98
C ALA A 15 -19.63 7.87 29.32
N ALA A 16 -19.87 7.06 28.29
CA ALA A 16 -18.85 6.47 27.41
C ALA A 16 -18.02 7.51 26.63
N MET A 17 -18.59 8.69 26.31
CA MET A 17 -17.88 9.77 25.61
C MET A 17 -17.01 10.64 26.52
N THR A 18 -17.14 10.53 27.82
CA THR A 18 -16.32 11.28 28.80
C THR A 18 -15.11 10.49 29.30
N SER A 19 -15.14 9.16 29.20
CA SER A 19 -14.02 8.31 29.60
C SER A 19 -12.92 8.30 28.52
N PRO A 20 -11.63 8.25 28.91
CA PRO A 20 -10.53 8.15 27.94
C PRO A 20 -10.66 6.91 27.05
N LEU A 21 -10.30 7.03 25.77
CA LEU A 21 -10.03 5.87 24.91
C LEU A 21 -8.64 5.35 25.26
N ARG A 22 -8.55 4.10 25.71
CA ARG A 22 -7.33 3.48 26.22
C ARG A 22 -6.68 2.60 25.16
N LEU A 23 -5.43 2.90 24.83
CA LEU A 23 -4.67 2.21 23.79
C LEU A 23 -3.63 1.28 24.39
N GLY A 24 -3.53 0.06 23.85
CA GLY A 24 -2.42 -0.85 24.02
C GLY A 24 -1.60 -0.86 22.73
N ILE A 25 -0.31 -0.52 22.76
CA ILE A 25 0.55 -0.46 21.55
C ILE A 25 1.55 -1.61 21.58
N ALA A 26 1.47 -2.49 20.60
CA ALA A 26 2.41 -3.57 20.36
C ALA A 26 3.33 -3.22 19.18
N GLY A 27 4.64 -3.16 19.46
CA GLY A 27 5.65 -2.72 18.50
C GLY A 27 6.06 -1.26 18.74
N LEU A 28 7.22 -1.09 19.38
CA LEU A 28 7.83 0.22 19.65
C LEU A 28 9.05 0.46 18.75
N GLY A 29 8.86 0.21 17.47
CA GLY A 29 9.77 0.64 16.40
C GLY A 29 9.52 2.10 16.02
N THR A 30 10.00 2.51 14.85
CA THR A 30 9.87 3.88 14.32
C THR A 30 8.42 4.39 14.39
N VAL A 31 7.46 3.60 13.92
CA VAL A 31 6.04 4.00 13.87
C VAL A 31 5.44 4.07 15.28
N GLY A 32 5.67 3.07 16.12
CA GLY A 32 5.13 3.04 17.49
C GLY A 32 5.62 4.22 18.34
N ILE A 33 6.89 4.58 18.19
CA ILE A 33 7.44 5.77 18.84
C ILE A 33 6.82 7.05 18.28
N GLY A 34 6.60 7.13 16.98
CA GLY A 34 5.89 8.23 16.33
C GLY A 34 4.47 8.42 16.86
N VAL A 35 3.74 7.31 17.10
CA VAL A 35 2.40 7.34 17.71
C VAL A 35 2.46 7.89 19.13
N LEU A 36 3.38 7.38 19.98
CA LEU A 36 3.56 7.87 21.34
C LEU A 36 3.87 9.38 21.37
N ARG A 37 4.82 9.83 20.55
CA ARG A 37 5.17 11.25 20.41
C ARG A 37 3.99 12.10 19.96
N THR A 38 3.19 11.60 19.03
CA THR A 38 2.02 12.31 18.51
C THR A 38 0.96 12.49 19.57
N ILE A 39 0.63 11.43 20.32
CA ILE A 39 -0.36 11.50 21.41
C ILE A 39 0.08 12.49 22.49
N ARG A 40 1.35 12.42 22.93
CA ARG A 40 1.87 13.35 23.96
C ARG A 40 1.85 14.80 23.48
N ARG A 41 2.31 15.06 22.27
CA ARG A 41 2.43 16.42 21.73
C ARG A 41 1.11 17.07 21.41
N LYS A 42 0.10 16.28 21.03
CA LYS A 42 -1.17 16.77 20.49
C LYS A 42 -2.38 16.38 21.34
N ALA A 43 -2.19 16.09 22.64
CA ALA A 43 -3.24 15.58 23.51
C ALA A 43 -4.53 16.42 23.44
N ASP A 44 -4.43 17.75 23.64
CA ASP A 44 -5.56 18.67 23.63
C ASP A 44 -6.27 18.72 22.27
N LEU A 45 -5.50 18.69 21.17
CA LEU A 45 -6.06 18.66 19.82
C LEU A 45 -6.83 17.37 19.56
N LEU A 46 -6.27 16.24 19.99
CA LEU A 46 -6.89 14.92 19.82
C LEU A 46 -8.19 14.84 20.64
N GLU A 47 -8.15 15.29 21.89
CA GLU A 47 -9.32 15.34 22.77
C GLU A 47 -10.42 16.25 22.18
N ALA A 48 -10.06 17.45 21.75
CA ALA A 48 -11.03 18.39 21.14
C ALA A 48 -11.71 17.80 19.90
N ARG A 49 -10.97 17.02 19.08
CA ARG A 49 -11.49 16.42 17.85
C ARG A 49 -12.21 15.09 18.06
N ALA A 50 -11.81 14.32 19.07
CA ALA A 50 -12.44 13.04 19.41
C ALA A 50 -13.66 13.20 20.34
N GLY A 51 -13.77 14.31 21.06
CA GLY A 51 -14.76 14.53 22.12
C GLY A 51 -14.44 13.76 23.40
N ARG A 52 -13.28 13.10 23.48
CA ARG A 52 -12.77 12.34 24.64
C ARG A 52 -11.24 12.26 24.62
N PRO A 53 -10.57 12.13 25.77
CA PRO A 53 -9.12 11.92 25.81
C PRO A 53 -8.71 10.62 25.14
N VAL A 54 -7.55 10.61 24.44
CA VAL A 54 -6.90 9.41 23.92
C VAL A 54 -5.62 9.17 24.70
N ARG A 55 -5.50 8.02 25.36
CA ARG A 55 -4.39 7.70 26.26
C ARG A 55 -3.80 6.32 25.98
N VAL A 56 -2.48 6.21 26.05
CA VAL A 56 -1.82 4.90 26.05
C VAL A 56 -1.74 4.41 27.49
N THR A 57 -2.22 3.22 27.75
CA THR A 57 -2.18 2.57 29.07
C THR A 57 -1.08 1.54 29.16
N ALA A 58 -0.84 0.79 28.08
CA ALA A 58 0.13 -0.28 28.08
C ALA A 58 0.86 -0.40 26.74
N VAL A 59 2.07 -0.94 26.78
CA VAL A 59 2.94 -1.13 25.60
C VAL A 59 3.63 -2.50 25.65
N SER A 60 3.96 -3.03 24.47
CA SER A 60 4.73 -4.24 24.31
C SER A 60 5.81 -4.08 23.23
N ALA A 61 7.01 -4.58 23.46
CA ALA A 61 8.08 -4.70 22.47
C ALA A 61 9.11 -5.74 22.91
N ARG A 62 9.95 -6.19 21.96
CA ARG A 62 10.96 -7.24 22.19
C ARG A 62 11.96 -6.95 23.33
N SER A 63 12.28 -5.68 23.58
CA SER A 63 13.26 -5.30 24.61
C SER A 63 12.78 -4.08 25.37
N ARG A 64 12.61 -4.23 26.67
CA ARG A 64 12.27 -3.13 27.58
C ARG A 64 13.41 -2.13 27.73
N GLN A 65 14.65 -2.60 27.68
CA GLN A 65 15.85 -1.80 27.99
C GLN A 65 16.35 -0.97 26.79
N LYS A 66 15.86 -1.23 25.56
CA LYS A 66 16.28 -0.45 24.38
C LYS A 66 15.88 1.01 24.57
N ASP A 67 16.87 1.91 24.51
CA ASP A 67 16.58 3.34 24.44
C ASP A 67 15.86 3.68 23.12
N ARG A 68 14.76 4.39 23.24
CA ARG A 68 13.89 4.81 22.14
C ARG A 68 13.72 6.32 22.05
N GLY A 69 14.45 7.07 22.89
CA GLY A 69 14.34 8.53 22.98
C GLY A 69 12.99 9.01 23.50
N VAL A 70 12.23 8.13 24.20
CA VAL A 70 10.96 8.45 24.88
C VAL A 70 10.89 7.71 26.21
N SER A 71 10.40 8.37 27.29
CA SER A 71 10.14 7.70 28.55
C SER A 71 8.96 6.74 28.41
N LEU A 72 9.10 5.51 28.91
CA LEU A 72 8.05 4.50 28.94
C LEU A 72 7.52 4.22 30.34
N GLY A 73 8.01 4.94 31.35
CA GLY A 73 7.67 4.70 32.77
C GLY A 73 6.19 4.94 33.12
N ASP A 74 5.49 5.71 32.30
CA ASP A 74 4.06 6.02 32.50
C ASP A 74 3.12 4.92 31.98
N TYR A 75 3.66 3.90 31.28
CA TYR A 75 2.89 2.84 30.64
C TYR A 75 3.15 1.49 31.33
N ALA A 76 2.11 0.69 31.50
CA ALA A 76 2.28 -0.70 31.82
C ALA A 76 3.07 -1.40 30.70
N TRP A 77 3.98 -2.29 31.09
CA TRP A 77 4.80 -3.05 30.15
C TRP A 77 4.36 -4.50 30.12
N GLU A 78 4.11 -5.03 28.91
CA GLU A 78 3.88 -6.45 28.65
C GLU A 78 4.98 -7.00 27.75
N ASP A 79 5.59 -8.11 28.14
CA ASP A 79 6.59 -8.78 27.31
C ASP A 79 5.95 -9.56 26.15
N ASP A 80 4.71 -10.04 26.37
CA ASP A 80 3.92 -10.75 25.36
C ASP A 80 2.83 -9.84 24.77
N PRO A 81 2.82 -9.60 23.46
CA PRO A 81 1.77 -8.82 22.81
C PRO A 81 0.37 -9.45 22.92
N VAL A 82 0.28 -10.77 23.09
CA VAL A 82 -1.00 -11.46 23.33
C VAL A 82 -1.53 -11.11 24.73
N ALA A 83 -0.68 -11.04 25.75
CA ALA A 83 -1.08 -10.56 27.06
C ALA A 83 -1.53 -9.09 27.01
N LEU A 84 -0.82 -8.21 26.30
CA LEU A 84 -1.24 -6.84 26.06
C LEU A 84 -2.64 -6.75 25.44
N ALA A 85 -2.91 -7.59 24.44
CA ALA A 85 -4.19 -7.65 23.72
C ALA A 85 -5.37 -8.01 24.66
N ARG A 86 -5.14 -8.76 25.72
CA ARG A 86 -6.16 -9.23 26.68
C ARG A 86 -6.35 -8.34 27.91
N ARG A 87 -5.57 -7.26 28.06
CA ARG A 87 -5.68 -6.38 29.24
C ARG A 87 -7.03 -5.69 29.32
N ASP A 88 -7.61 -5.61 30.51
CA ASP A 88 -8.91 -4.94 30.75
C ASP A 88 -8.83 -3.41 30.68
N ASP A 89 -7.63 -2.84 30.80
CA ASP A 89 -7.38 -1.41 30.70
C ASP A 89 -6.98 -0.94 29.29
N VAL A 90 -7.25 -1.77 28.27
CA VAL A 90 -7.05 -1.49 26.85
C VAL A 90 -8.38 -1.62 26.11
N ASP A 91 -8.80 -0.58 25.41
CA ASP A 91 -10.00 -0.54 24.57
C ASP A 91 -9.68 -0.79 23.09
N VAL A 92 -8.53 -0.27 22.63
CA VAL A 92 -8.03 -0.41 21.26
C VAL A 92 -6.64 -1.00 21.28
N TYR A 93 -6.45 -2.08 20.54
CA TYR A 93 -5.16 -2.70 20.31
C TYR A 93 -4.52 -2.14 19.03
N VAL A 94 -3.31 -1.58 19.15
CA VAL A 94 -2.57 -1.01 18.01
C VAL A 94 -1.38 -1.93 17.70
N GLU A 95 -1.45 -2.65 16.56
CA GLU A 95 -0.44 -3.60 16.11
C GLU A 95 0.55 -2.92 15.16
N LEU A 96 1.82 -2.85 15.57
CA LEU A 96 2.94 -2.27 14.83
C LEU A 96 4.19 -3.19 14.89
N ILE A 97 3.97 -4.49 15.01
CA ILE A 97 5.05 -5.51 15.12
C ILE A 97 5.58 -5.85 13.72
N GLY A 98 4.67 -6.06 12.76
CA GLY A 98 5.00 -6.53 11.42
C GLY A 98 5.10 -8.07 11.31
N GLY A 99 5.25 -8.55 10.07
CA GLY A 99 5.25 -9.98 9.73
C GLY A 99 3.84 -10.53 9.50
N GLU A 100 3.73 -11.53 8.65
CA GLU A 100 2.43 -12.12 8.27
C GLU A 100 1.86 -13.09 9.30
N ASN A 101 2.73 -13.70 10.10
CA ASN A 101 2.42 -14.76 11.07
C ASN A 101 3.00 -14.43 12.45
N GLY A 102 2.97 -15.43 13.35
CA GLY A 102 3.60 -15.33 14.67
C GLY A 102 2.90 -14.35 15.61
N PRO A 103 3.67 -13.53 16.38
CA PRO A 103 3.11 -12.69 17.43
C PRO A 103 2.11 -11.65 16.92
N ALA A 104 2.31 -11.09 15.72
CA ALA A 104 1.41 -10.12 15.13
C ALA A 104 0.01 -10.71 14.91
N LYS A 105 -0.07 -11.85 14.22
CA LYS A 105 -1.35 -12.54 13.97
C LYS A 105 -2.01 -12.99 15.27
N ALA A 106 -1.26 -13.62 16.16
CA ALA A 106 -1.78 -14.15 17.42
C ALA A 106 -2.37 -13.04 18.29
N SER A 107 -1.70 -11.90 18.39
CA SER A 107 -2.15 -10.79 19.23
C SER A 107 -3.33 -10.03 18.64
N VAL A 108 -3.41 -9.88 17.31
CA VAL A 108 -4.59 -9.28 16.65
C VAL A 108 -5.83 -10.15 16.88
N LEU A 109 -5.71 -11.47 16.69
CA LEU A 109 -6.81 -12.40 16.98
C LEU A 109 -7.24 -12.33 18.44
N ALA A 110 -6.27 -12.38 19.37
CA ALA A 110 -6.56 -12.27 20.80
C ALA A 110 -7.26 -10.95 21.18
N ALA A 111 -6.92 -9.84 20.54
CA ALA A 111 -7.58 -8.55 20.76
C ALA A 111 -9.04 -8.59 20.27
N LEU A 112 -9.30 -9.10 19.09
CA LEU A 112 -10.65 -9.24 18.54
C LEU A 112 -11.52 -10.18 19.39
N GLU A 113 -10.97 -11.33 19.78
CA GLU A 113 -11.62 -12.29 20.67
C GLU A 113 -11.92 -11.69 22.06
N ALA A 114 -11.04 -10.82 22.57
CA ALA A 114 -11.25 -10.08 23.80
C ALA A 114 -12.20 -8.87 23.65
N GLY A 115 -12.83 -8.72 22.48
CA GLY A 115 -13.80 -7.67 22.20
C GLY A 115 -13.18 -6.27 22.10
N LYS A 116 -11.98 -6.15 21.57
CA LYS A 116 -11.28 -4.87 21.35
C LYS A 116 -11.29 -4.47 19.89
N ASP A 117 -11.33 -3.17 19.64
CA ASP A 117 -11.05 -2.64 18.31
C ASP A 117 -9.56 -2.74 18.01
N VAL A 118 -9.22 -2.91 16.73
CA VAL A 118 -7.84 -3.09 16.30
C VAL A 118 -7.46 -2.06 15.23
N VAL A 119 -6.26 -1.49 15.36
CA VAL A 119 -5.60 -0.68 14.35
C VAL A 119 -4.27 -1.35 14.00
N THR A 120 -3.99 -1.59 12.73
CA THR A 120 -2.74 -2.22 12.30
C THR A 120 -2.09 -1.48 11.13
N ALA A 121 -0.76 -1.49 11.09
CA ALA A 121 0.03 -1.06 9.93
C ALA A 121 0.59 -2.24 9.11
N ASN A 122 0.13 -3.45 9.40
CA ASN A 122 0.74 -4.69 8.91
C ASN A 122 0.11 -5.18 7.61
N LYS A 123 0.62 -4.69 6.50
CA LYS A 123 0.16 -5.07 5.16
C LYS A 123 0.31 -6.56 4.85
N ALA A 124 1.41 -7.18 5.31
CA ALA A 124 1.65 -8.61 5.06
C ALA A 124 0.62 -9.48 5.79
N LEU A 125 0.34 -9.19 7.07
CA LEU A 125 -0.71 -9.87 7.83
C LEU A 125 -2.07 -9.80 7.11
N LEU A 126 -2.44 -8.61 6.64
CA LEU A 126 -3.73 -8.39 5.96
C LEU A 126 -3.78 -9.01 4.57
N ALA A 127 -2.67 -9.01 3.81
CA ALA A 127 -2.60 -9.64 2.50
C ALA A 127 -2.82 -11.15 2.55
N HIS A 128 -2.39 -11.80 3.63
CA HIS A 128 -2.50 -13.25 3.81
C HIS A 128 -3.70 -13.68 4.67
N HIS A 129 -4.14 -12.85 5.62
CA HIS A 129 -5.15 -13.23 6.62
C HIS A 129 -6.29 -12.21 6.74
N GLY A 130 -6.30 -11.16 5.91
CA GLY A 130 -7.23 -10.03 6.03
C GLY A 130 -8.69 -10.44 6.01
N GLN A 131 -9.09 -11.41 5.16
CA GLN A 131 -10.44 -11.91 5.10
C GLN A 131 -10.91 -12.48 6.45
N ALA A 132 -10.16 -13.44 6.99
CA ALA A 132 -10.50 -14.09 8.25
C ALA A 132 -10.49 -13.12 9.45
N LEU A 133 -9.54 -12.17 9.46
CA LEU A 133 -9.46 -11.15 10.51
C LEU A 133 -10.64 -10.17 10.43
N ALA A 134 -11.07 -9.78 9.24
CA ALA A 134 -12.22 -8.93 9.04
C ALA A 134 -13.52 -9.62 9.48
N GLU A 135 -13.73 -10.88 9.10
CA GLU A 135 -14.87 -11.70 9.54
C GLU A 135 -14.89 -11.85 11.06
N THR A 136 -13.72 -12.08 11.69
CA THR A 136 -13.61 -12.18 13.15
C THR A 136 -13.97 -10.85 13.83
N ALA A 137 -13.47 -9.72 13.31
CA ALA A 137 -13.76 -8.39 13.83
C ALA A 137 -15.27 -8.08 13.74
N GLU A 138 -15.87 -8.31 12.60
CA GLU A 138 -17.29 -8.06 12.35
C GLU A 138 -18.20 -8.96 13.19
N ALA A 139 -17.88 -10.25 13.32
CA ALA A 139 -18.59 -11.18 14.18
C ALA A 139 -18.55 -10.79 15.66
N ALA A 140 -17.43 -10.19 16.11
CA ALA A 140 -17.28 -9.66 17.46
C ALA A 140 -17.93 -8.27 17.63
N GLY A 141 -18.49 -7.65 16.59
CA GLY A 141 -18.99 -6.28 16.59
C GLY A 141 -17.86 -5.25 16.79
N ARG A 142 -16.66 -5.57 16.33
CA ARG A 142 -15.45 -4.72 16.44
C ARG A 142 -15.01 -4.25 15.07
N VAL A 143 -14.13 -3.25 15.04
CA VAL A 143 -13.53 -2.76 13.80
C VAL A 143 -12.06 -3.13 13.74
N LEU A 144 -11.61 -3.47 12.55
CA LEU A 144 -10.21 -3.63 12.17
C LEU A 144 -9.88 -2.54 11.15
N ARG A 145 -9.04 -1.58 11.54
CA ARG A 145 -8.64 -0.44 10.71
C ARG A 145 -7.18 -0.55 10.31
N PHE A 146 -6.83 -0.10 9.10
CA PHE A 146 -5.50 -0.33 8.56
C PHE A 146 -4.99 0.75 7.57
N GLU A 147 -5.40 2.01 7.72
CA GLU A 147 -4.91 3.10 6.84
C GLU A 147 -3.38 3.10 6.72
N ALA A 148 -2.70 2.88 7.85
CA ALA A 148 -1.24 2.87 7.92
C ALA A 148 -0.57 1.70 7.17
N ALA A 149 -1.31 0.65 6.81
CA ALA A 149 -0.79 -0.50 6.07
C ALA A 149 -0.60 -0.20 4.57
N VAL A 150 -1.28 0.83 4.03
CA VAL A 150 -1.27 1.13 2.60
C VAL A 150 -0.83 2.57 2.36
N ALA A 151 0.27 2.74 1.63
CA ALA A 151 0.80 4.06 1.22
C ALA A 151 1.07 5.06 2.36
N GLY A 152 1.36 4.56 3.57
CA GLY A 152 1.85 5.35 4.71
C GLY A 152 0.96 6.52 5.09
N GLY A 153 1.39 7.75 4.79
CA GLY A 153 0.65 8.96 5.14
C GLY A 153 -0.44 9.39 4.15
N ILE A 154 -0.65 8.64 3.07
CA ILE A 154 -1.69 8.92 2.07
C ILE A 154 -3.01 8.29 2.54
N PRO A 155 -4.10 9.06 2.75
CA PRO A 155 -5.36 8.52 3.27
C PRO A 155 -6.16 7.79 2.18
N VAL A 156 -5.60 6.73 1.59
CA VAL A 156 -6.17 6.04 0.43
C VAL A 156 -7.26 5.05 0.81
N VAL A 157 -7.12 4.35 1.94
CA VAL A 157 -8.15 3.41 2.43
C VAL A 157 -9.42 4.18 2.76
N LYS A 158 -9.32 5.28 3.51
CA LYS A 158 -10.47 6.17 3.84
C LYS A 158 -11.06 6.83 2.60
N SER A 159 -10.23 7.22 1.63
CA SER A 159 -10.75 7.76 0.39
C SER A 159 -11.65 6.76 -0.32
N LEU A 160 -11.27 5.49 -0.39
CA LEU A 160 -12.07 4.43 -1.01
C LEU A 160 -13.29 4.04 -0.17
N THR A 161 -13.11 3.82 1.13
CA THR A 161 -14.18 3.29 2.00
C THR A 161 -15.21 4.33 2.43
N GLU A 162 -14.87 5.62 2.37
CA GLU A 162 -15.70 6.72 2.87
C GLU A 162 -15.97 7.77 1.77
N GLY A 163 -14.93 8.46 1.29
CA GLY A 163 -15.09 9.58 0.36
C GLY A 163 -15.58 9.20 -1.03
N LEU A 164 -15.22 8.02 -1.50
CA LEU A 164 -15.56 7.50 -2.84
C LEU A 164 -16.54 6.32 -2.77
N ALA A 165 -17.11 6.02 -1.63
CA ALA A 165 -17.95 4.85 -1.40
C ALA A 165 -19.20 4.76 -2.31
N ALA A 166 -19.61 5.87 -2.91
CA ALA A 166 -20.74 5.89 -3.85
C ALA A 166 -20.35 5.67 -5.32
N ASN A 167 -19.05 5.51 -5.63
CA ASN A 167 -18.57 5.31 -7.00
C ASN A 167 -18.25 3.85 -7.27
N GLU A 168 -18.50 3.41 -8.51
CA GLU A 168 -17.92 2.19 -9.02
C GLU A 168 -16.47 2.46 -9.45
N VAL A 169 -15.52 1.88 -8.71
CA VAL A 169 -14.10 2.02 -9.06
C VAL A 169 -13.79 1.13 -10.26
N THR A 170 -13.34 1.74 -11.34
CA THR A 170 -13.04 1.04 -12.60
C THR A 170 -11.59 0.61 -12.70
N ARG A 171 -10.67 1.36 -12.05
CA ARG A 171 -9.24 1.07 -12.04
C ARG A 171 -8.53 1.73 -10.86
N ILE A 172 -7.54 1.02 -10.33
CA ILE A 172 -6.53 1.58 -9.41
C ILE A 172 -5.16 1.43 -10.05
N MET A 173 -4.35 2.47 -9.93
CA MET A 173 -2.94 2.44 -10.31
C MET A 173 -2.11 3.17 -9.26
N GLY A 174 -0.82 2.84 -9.14
CA GLY A 174 0.04 3.63 -8.26
C GLY A 174 1.48 3.18 -8.21
N VAL A 175 2.33 4.11 -7.81
CA VAL A 175 3.69 3.87 -7.33
C VAL A 175 3.60 3.74 -5.82
N MET A 176 3.67 2.50 -5.31
CA MET A 176 3.37 2.15 -3.92
C MET A 176 4.60 1.70 -3.12
N ASN A 177 5.78 1.68 -3.74
CA ASN A 177 7.04 1.43 -3.08
C ASN A 177 8.00 2.61 -3.33
N GLY A 178 8.36 3.30 -2.25
CA GLY A 178 9.23 4.48 -2.30
C GLY A 178 10.68 4.13 -2.62
N THR A 179 11.17 2.98 -2.17
CA THR A 179 12.54 2.51 -2.40
C THR A 179 12.79 2.25 -3.88
N CYS A 180 11.88 1.52 -4.55
CA CYS A 180 11.98 1.31 -5.98
C CYS A 180 11.89 2.63 -6.78
N ASN A 181 10.99 3.52 -6.38
CA ASN A 181 10.89 4.81 -7.06
C ASN A 181 12.14 5.67 -6.85
N TYR A 182 12.76 5.61 -5.66
CA TYR A 182 14.04 6.25 -5.39
C TYR A 182 15.15 5.70 -6.31
N ILE A 183 15.33 4.37 -6.35
CA ILE A 183 16.34 3.72 -7.18
C ILE A 183 16.19 4.14 -8.65
N LEU A 184 14.99 3.98 -9.23
CA LEU A 184 14.71 4.35 -10.62
C LEU A 184 14.95 5.86 -10.89
N THR A 185 14.61 6.74 -9.93
CA THR A 185 14.86 8.18 -10.04
C THR A 185 16.35 8.49 -10.02
N ARG A 186 17.15 7.77 -9.21
CA ARG A 186 18.61 7.97 -9.15
C ARG A 186 19.30 7.47 -10.42
N MET A 187 18.86 6.31 -10.94
CA MET A 187 19.33 5.83 -12.24
C MET A 187 19.10 6.89 -13.34
N GLU A 188 17.87 7.45 -13.41
CA GLU A 188 17.53 8.46 -14.41
C GLU A 188 18.28 9.77 -14.21
N GLY A 189 18.28 10.32 -13.00
CA GLY A 189 18.80 11.68 -12.74
C GLY A 189 20.31 11.78 -12.62
N ALA A 190 20.99 10.73 -12.16
CA ALA A 190 22.44 10.69 -11.96
C ALA A 190 23.16 9.77 -12.96
N GLY A 191 22.44 9.05 -13.83
CA GLY A 191 23.02 8.10 -14.76
C GLY A 191 23.67 6.88 -14.10
N LEU A 192 23.20 6.53 -12.89
CA LEU A 192 23.73 5.39 -12.13
C LEU A 192 23.23 4.07 -12.71
N SER A 193 24.07 3.05 -12.64
CA SER A 193 23.62 1.66 -12.82
C SER A 193 22.62 1.26 -11.72
N TYR A 194 21.91 0.15 -11.93
CA TYR A 194 21.01 -0.39 -10.91
C TYR A 194 21.75 -0.69 -9.59
N ASP A 195 22.92 -1.35 -9.67
CA ASP A 195 23.71 -1.75 -8.50
C ASP A 195 24.22 -0.55 -7.69
N GLU A 196 24.64 0.53 -8.38
CA GLU A 196 25.07 1.77 -7.72
C GLU A 196 23.88 2.46 -7.01
N ALA A 197 22.74 2.58 -7.69
CA ALA A 197 21.55 3.20 -7.10
C ALA A 197 20.95 2.35 -5.95
N PHE A 198 21.03 1.03 -6.07
CA PHE A 198 20.63 0.09 -5.02
C PHE A 198 21.53 0.25 -3.78
N SER A 199 22.86 0.26 -3.97
CA SER A 199 23.83 0.45 -2.88
C SER A 199 23.68 1.80 -2.18
N GLU A 200 23.35 2.85 -2.92
CA GLU A 200 23.03 4.16 -2.35
C GLU A 200 21.77 4.11 -1.49
N ALA A 201 20.71 3.44 -1.97
CA ALA A 201 19.46 3.28 -1.24
C ALA A 201 19.66 2.47 0.06
N ASP A 202 20.47 1.41 0.02
CA ASP A 202 20.82 0.60 1.19
C ASP A 202 21.58 1.43 2.22
N GLY A 203 22.60 2.17 1.79
CA GLY A 203 23.37 3.07 2.66
C GLY A 203 22.55 4.18 3.33
N LEU A 204 21.45 4.59 2.72
CA LEU A 204 20.48 5.54 3.27
C LEU A 204 19.41 4.88 4.15
N GLY A 205 19.39 3.54 4.24
CA GLY A 205 18.43 2.79 5.05
C GLY A 205 17.03 2.75 4.45
N TYR A 206 16.90 2.84 3.13
CA TYR A 206 15.61 2.69 2.44
C TYR A 206 15.19 1.23 2.29
N LEU A 207 16.15 0.28 2.23
CA LEU A 207 15.87 -1.13 2.07
C LEU A 207 15.48 -1.79 3.41
N GLU A 208 14.55 -2.73 3.33
CA GLU A 208 14.22 -3.62 4.44
C GLU A 208 15.30 -4.70 4.63
N ALA A 209 15.23 -5.48 5.73
CA ALA A 209 16.19 -6.54 6.01
C ALA A 209 16.28 -7.64 4.92
N ASP A 210 15.17 -7.87 4.22
CA ASP A 210 15.12 -8.63 2.96
C ASP A 210 14.81 -7.66 1.81
N PRO A 211 15.83 -7.24 1.05
CA PRO A 211 15.66 -6.28 -0.04
C PRO A 211 14.70 -6.75 -1.13
N ASN A 212 14.50 -8.07 -1.29
CA ASN A 212 13.59 -8.61 -2.30
C ASN A 212 12.12 -8.23 -2.01
N LEU A 213 11.77 -7.96 -0.76
CA LEU A 213 10.45 -7.44 -0.42
C LEU A 213 10.19 -6.10 -1.12
N ASP A 214 11.21 -5.26 -1.24
CA ASP A 214 11.13 -3.98 -1.94
C ASP A 214 11.29 -4.16 -3.45
N VAL A 215 12.50 -4.56 -3.91
CA VAL A 215 12.86 -4.53 -5.32
C VAL A 215 12.17 -5.61 -6.16
N GLY A 216 11.72 -6.70 -5.53
CA GLY A 216 10.87 -7.72 -6.14
C GLY A 216 9.41 -7.30 -6.30
N GLY A 217 9.00 -6.18 -5.69
CA GLY A 217 7.64 -5.65 -5.77
C GLY A 217 6.64 -6.30 -4.80
N ILE A 218 7.10 -7.13 -3.86
CA ILE A 218 6.25 -7.88 -2.92
C ILE A 218 5.51 -6.93 -1.98
N ASP A 219 6.24 -5.98 -1.36
CA ASP A 219 5.66 -4.94 -0.50
C ASP A 219 4.54 -4.15 -1.20
N ALA A 220 4.82 -3.72 -2.42
CA ALA A 220 3.84 -2.99 -3.22
C ALA A 220 2.67 -3.89 -3.67
N GLY A 221 2.93 -5.17 -3.92
CA GLY A 221 1.91 -6.18 -4.23
C GLY A 221 0.94 -6.43 -3.07
N HIS A 222 1.42 -6.49 -1.82
CA HIS A 222 0.56 -6.55 -0.64
C HIS A 222 -0.39 -5.35 -0.60
N LYS A 223 0.12 -4.14 -0.79
CA LYS A 223 -0.69 -2.91 -0.80
C LYS A 223 -1.72 -2.92 -1.94
N LEU A 224 -1.32 -3.35 -3.13
CA LEU A 224 -2.21 -3.44 -4.29
C LEU A 224 -3.35 -4.42 -4.05
N SER A 225 -3.08 -5.61 -3.47
CA SER A 225 -4.12 -6.60 -3.18
C SER A 225 -5.15 -6.10 -2.18
N LEU A 226 -4.73 -5.33 -1.17
CA LEU A 226 -5.62 -4.68 -0.20
C LEU A 226 -6.49 -3.61 -0.86
N LEU A 227 -5.90 -2.75 -1.67
CA LEU A 227 -6.65 -1.72 -2.40
C LEU A 227 -7.64 -2.32 -3.39
N SER A 228 -7.25 -3.42 -4.06
CA SER A 228 -8.13 -4.14 -4.98
C SER A 228 -9.36 -4.72 -4.27
N SER A 229 -9.16 -5.29 -3.08
CA SER A 229 -10.25 -5.80 -2.26
C SER A 229 -11.28 -4.71 -1.95
N ILE A 230 -10.82 -3.55 -1.50
CA ILE A 230 -11.71 -2.41 -1.18
C ILE A 230 -12.40 -1.89 -2.43
N ALA A 231 -11.65 -1.66 -3.50
CA ALA A 231 -12.13 -1.00 -4.70
C ALA A 231 -13.17 -1.81 -5.47
N PHE A 232 -13.01 -3.14 -5.48
CA PHE A 232 -13.83 -4.02 -6.32
C PHE A 232 -14.74 -4.94 -5.51
N GLY A 233 -14.77 -4.80 -4.19
CA GLY A 233 -15.61 -5.63 -3.33
C GLY A 233 -15.26 -7.12 -3.40
N THR A 234 -13.97 -7.46 -3.55
CA THR A 234 -13.49 -8.83 -3.62
C THR A 234 -12.73 -9.23 -2.37
N GLN A 235 -12.62 -10.52 -2.11
CA GLN A 235 -11.70 -11.01 -1.08
C GLN A 235 -10.25 -10.63 -1.42
N VAL A 236 -9.40 -10.47 -0.40
CA VAL A 236 -7.98 -10.19 -0.63
C VAL A 236 -7.33 -11.40 -1.30
N ASN A 237 -6.66 -11.18 -2.43
CA ASN A 237 -5.96 -12.23 -3.17
C ASN A 237 -4.56 -11.75 -3.58
N PHE A 238 -3.61 -11.82 -2.66
CA PHE A 238 -2.22 -11.50 -2.96
C PHE A 238 -1.57 -12.53 -3.91
N ALA A 239 -1.92 -13.80 -3.78
CA ALA A 239 -1.40 -14.85 -4.66
C ALA A 239 -1.77 -14.65 -6.14
N GLY A 240 -2.85 -13.90 -6.40
CA GLY A 240 -3.29 -13.53 -7.75
C GLY A 240 -2.62 -12.27 -8.31
N VAL A 241 -1.68 -11.65 -7.60
CA VAL A 241 -0.94 -10.49 -8.11
C VAL A 241 0.23 -10.98 -8.96
N GLU A 242 0.26 -10.58 -10.23
CA GLU A 242 1.46 -10.75 -11.06
C GLU A 242 2.56 -9.81 -10.56
N LEU A 243 3.70 -10.37 -10.12
CA LEU A 243 4.83 -9.62 -9.60
C LEU A 243 6.00 -9.65 -10.58
N GLN A 244 6.52 -8.47 -10.92
CA GLN A 244 7.78 -8.29 -11.63
C GLN A 244 8.55 -7.13 -10.95
N GLY A 245 9.71 -7.45 -10.39
CA GLY A 245 10.58 -6.47 -9.74
C GLY A 245 11.33 -5.55 -10.72
N ILE A 246 12.18 -4.69 -10.16
CA ILE A 246 12.96 -3.72 -10.94
C ILE A 246 14.40 -4.19 -11.24
N GLY A 247 14.82 -5.36 -10.74
CA GLY A 247 16.21 -5.83 -10.85
C GLY A 247 16.72 -5.99 -12.29
N ASP A 248 15.82 -6.24 -13.25
CA ASP A 248 16.18 -6.37 -14.67
C ASP A 248 16.19 -5.04 -15.43
N VAL A 249 15.84 -3.92 -14.79
CA VAL A 249 15.83 -2.59 -15.43
C VAL A 249 17.27 -2.07 -15.51
N THR A 250 17.72 -1.81 -16.73
CA THR A 250 19.07 -1.27 -16.96
C THR A 250 19.05 0.24 -17.17
N ILE A 251 20.23 0.86 -17.08
CA ILE A 251 20.38 2.30 -17.38
C ILE A 251 20.05 2.60 -18.86
N GLU A 252 20.30 1.65 -19.75
CA GLU A 252 19.91 1.75 -21.15
C GLU A 252 18.39 1.84 -21.30
N ASP A 253 17.62 1.01 -20.57
CA ASP A 253 16.16 1.09 -20.59
C ASP A 253 15.67 2.46 -20.13
N ILE A 254 16.29 3.03 -19.09
CA ILE A 254 15.96 4.36 -18.58
C ILE A 254 16.20 5.43 -19.66
N HIS A 255 17.39 5.43 -20.28
CA HIS A 255 17.72 6.38 -21.36
C HIS A 255 16.78 6.25 -22.55
N GLN A 256 16.46 5.02 -22.93
CA GLN A 256 15.57 4.75 -24.05
C GLN A 256 14.13 5.16 -23.79
N ALA A 257 13.66 4.91 -22.58
CA ALA A 257 12.34 5.40 -22.15
C ALA A 257 12.27 6.93 -22.23
N ALA A 258 13.30 7.62 -21.71
CA ALA A 258 13.38 9.08 -21.73
C ALA A 258 13.36 9.63 -23.16
N ASP A 259 14.14 9.06 -24.08
CA ASP A 259 14.17 9.40 -25.51
C ASP A 259 12.80 9.24 -26.21
N MET A 260 11.99 8.31 -25.73
CA MET A 260 10.64 8.10 -26.24
C MET A 260 9.58 8.96 -25.54
N GLY A 261 9.98 9.81 -24.57
CA GLY A 261 9.07 10.65 -23.77
C GLY A 261 8.38 9.91 -22.64
N TYR A 262 8.97 8.83 -22.15
CA TYR A 262 8.48 8.03 -21.02
C TYR A 262 9.47 8.03 -19.86
N ARG A 263 9.00 7.64 -18.68
CA ARG A 263 9.80 7.25 -17.53
C ARG A 263 9.43 5.85 -17.09
N ILE A 264 10.38 5.11 -16.52
CA ILE A 264 10.11 3.78 -15.97
C ILE A 264 9.75 3.92 -14.50
N LYS A 265 8.60 3.33 -14.11
CA LYS A 265 8.13 3.27 -12.74
C LYS A 265 7.71 1.84 -12.40
N LEU A 266 7.98 1.39 -11.16
CA LEU A 266 7.32 0.19 -10.65
C LEU A 266 5.85 0.55 -10.37
N LEU A 267 4.98 0.14 -11.27
CA LEU A 267 3.56 0.51 -11.25
C LEU A 267 2.69 -0.67 -10.83
N GLY A 268 1.92 -0.48 -9.77
CA GLY A 268 0.77 -1.34 -9.46
C GLY A 268 -0.43 -0.93 -10.28
N ALA A 269 -1.12 -1.89 -10.86
CA ALA A 269 -2.38 -1.66 -11.55
C ALA A 269 -3.36 -2.80 -11.25
N ALA A 270 -4.61 -2.43 -10.95
CA ALA A 270 -5.68 -3.38 -10.74
C ALA A 270 -6.98 -2.92 -11.39
N ARG A 271 -7.76 -3.87 -11.93
CA ARG A 271 -9.12 -3.67 -12.43
C ARG A 271 -9.92 -4.96 -12.34
N LEU A 272 -11.21 -4.81 -12.10
CA LEU A 272 -12.16 -5.92 -12.24
C LEU A 272 -12.73 -5.90 -13.66
N THR A 273 -12.72 -7.05 -14.31
CA THR A 273 -13.22 -7.23 -15.68
C THR A 273 -14.23 -8.38 -15.73
N GLY A 274 -14.98 -8.50 -16.81
CA GLY A 274 -15.84 -9.68 -17.03
C GLY A 274 -15.07 -11.02 -17.12
N ARG A 275 -13.72 -10.98 -17.16
CA ARG A 275 -12.84 -12.16 -17.20
C ARG A 275 -12.21 -12.47 -15.84
N GLY A 276 -12.41 -11.63 -14.84
CA GLY A 276 -11.85 -11.74 -13.50
C GLY A 276 -11.06 -10.51 -13.07
N LEU A 277 -10.41 -10.60 -11.91
CA LEU A 277 -9.60 -9.54 -11.31
C LEU A 277 -8.19 -9.55 -11.90
N GLU A 278 -7.81 -8.46 -12.52
CA GLU A 278 -6.44 -8.20 -12.97
C GLU A 278 -5.70 -7.43 -11.87
N GLN A 279 -4.58 -7.98 -11.40
CA GLN A 279 -3.68 -7.32 -10.45
C GLN A 279 -2.24 -7.53 -10.92
N ARG A 280 -1.52 -6.45 -11.16
CA ARG A 280 -0.15 -6.51 -11.64
C ARG A 280 0.72 -5.44 -10.99
N MET A 281 1.91 -5.84 -10.57
CA MET A 281 3.01 -4.98 -10.14
C MET A 281 4.19 -5.22 -11.07
N ALA A 282 4.56 -4.23 -11.88
CA ALA A 282 5.63 -4.37 -12.86
C ALA A 282 6.28 -3.03 -13.22
N PRO A 283 7.54 -3.03 -13.70
CA PRO A 283 8.11 -1.88 -14.37
C PRO A 283 7.28 -1.51 -15.59
N CYS A 284 6.86 -0.25 -15.67
CA CYS A 284 6.02 0.26 -16.74
C CYS A 284 6.56 1.57 -17.29
N LEU A 285 6.42 1.74 -18.60
CA LEU A 285 6.61 3.04 -19.25
C LEU A 285 5.40 3.93 -18.95
N VAL A 286 5.62 5.05 -18.26
CA VAL A 286 4.61 6.06 -18.02
C VAL A 286 4.96 7.35 -18.75
N PRO A 287 4.01 8.09 -19.34
CA PRO A 287 4.33 9.35 -20.01
C PRO A 287 5.06 10.30 -19.05
N ALA A 288 6.18 10.85 -19.48
CA ALA A 288 7.04 11.67 -18.63
C ALA A 288 6.33 12.92 -18.06
N ASN A 289 5.36 13.46 -18.80
CA ASN A 289 4.55 14.61 -18.41
C ASN A 289 3.30 14.24 -17.59
N SER A 290 3.05 12.95 -17.32
CA SER A 290 1.92 12.53 -16.45
C SER A 290 2.25 12.70 -14.97
N PRO A 291 1.24 12.78 -14.08
CA PRO A 291 1.48 12.82 -12.63
C PRO A 291 2.38 11.68 -12.12
N LEU A 292 2.19 10.46 -12.62
CA LEU A 292 3.02 9.30 -12.27
C LEU A 292 4.44 9.44 -12.81
N GLY A 293 4.61 9.98 -14.04
CA GLY A 293 5.92 10.21 -14.63
C GLY A 293 6.75 11.25 -13.88
N GLN A 294 6.10 12.27 -13.35
CA GLN A 294 6.73 13.35 -12.56
C GLN A 294 6.95 12.99 -11.08
N LEU A 295 6.64 11.76 -10.68
CA LEU A 295 6.86 11.33 -9.31
C LEU A 295 8.33 10.95 -9.08
N GLU A 296 9.00 11.65 -8.17
CA GLU A 296 10.44 11.48 -7.89
C GLU A 296 10.70 11.08 -6.44
N GLY A 297 11.90 10.51 -6.20
CA GLY A 297 12.38 10.12 -4.88
C GLY A 297 11.52 9.04 -4.21
N GLY A 298 11.49 9.05 -2.88
CA GLY A 298 10.71 8.08 -2.07
C GLY A 298 9.20 8.36 -1.98
N THR A 299 8.65 9.24 -2.83
CA THR A 299 7.24 9.61 -2.80
C THR A 299 6.36 8.54 -3.42
N ASN A 300 5.18 8.30 -2.83
CA ASN A 300 4.16 7.41 -3.36
C ASN A 300 3.00 8.20 -3.99
N MET A 301 2.30 7.54 -4.90
CA MET A 301 1.09 8.07 -5.54
C MET A 301 0.12 6.93 -5.83
N VAL A 302 -1.15 7.17 -5.56
CA VAL A 302 -2.25 6.29 -5.95
C VAL A 302 -3.23 7.09 -6.81
N VAL A 303 -3.60 6.50 -7.93
CA VAL A 303 -4.59 7.02 -8.88
C VAL A 303 -5.79 6.09 -8.85
N ILE A 304 -6.96 6.65 -8.58
CA ILE A 304 -8.24 5.94 -8.53
C ILE A 304 -9.08 6.49 -9.67
N GLU A 305 -9.64 5.60 -10.47
CA GLU A 305 -10.61 5.97 -11.52
C GLU A 305 -11.97 5.39 -11.14
N GLY A 306 -12.96 6.25 -11.04
CA GLY A 306 -14.35 5.89 -10.78
C GLY A 306 -15.26 6.40 -11.91
N ASP A 307 -16.46 5.84 -11.97
CA ASP A 307 -17.45 6.14 -12.99
C ASP A 307 -17.93 7.60 -12.96
N ASP A 308 -18.40 8.06 -11.80
CA ASP A 308 -18.93 9.41 -11.63
C ASP A 308 -17.84 10.43 -11.28
N VAL A 309 -16.89 10.06 -10.42
CA VAL A 309 -15.85 10.99 -9.93
C VAL A 309 -14.74 11.24 -10.95
N GLY A 310 -14.59 10.37 -11.94
CA GLY A 310 -13.47 10.39 -12.87
C GLY A 310 -12.16 9.98 -12.20
N GLN A 311 -11.09 10.76 -12.40
CA GLN A 311 -9.76 10.44 -11.86
C GLN A 311 -9.45 11.22 -10.58
N VAL A 312 -9.14 10.52 -9.52
CA VAL A 312 -8.62 11.07 -8.26
C VAL A 312 -7.17 10.67 -8.09
N VAL A 313 -6.31 11.62 -7.73
CA VAL A 313 -4.87 11.42 -7.53
C VAL A 313 -4.50 11.77 -6.11
N LEU A 314 -3.95 10.80 -5.38
CA LEU A 314 -3.46 10.96 -4.02
C LEU A 314 -1.94 10.81 -4.01
N ARG A 315 -1.22 11.81 -3.50
CA ARG A 315 0.25 11.84 -3.45
C ARG A 315 0.74 12.19 -2.06
N GLY A 316 1.78 11.51 -1.60
CA GLY A 316 2.38 11.79 -0.29
C GLY A 316 3.54 10.86 0.05
N ALA A 317 3.98 10.94 1.30
CA ALA A 317 5.01 10.05 1.82
C ALA A 317 4.43 8.65 2.04
N GLY A 318 5.01 7.65 1.38
CA GLY A 318 4.57 6.25 1.46
C GLY A 318 5.01 5.52 2.72
N ALA A 319 5.97 6.06 3.47
CA ALA A 319 6.54 5.51 4.70
C ALA A 319 7.11 6.62 5.59
N GLY A 320 7.62 6.25 6.76
CA GLY A 320 8.29 7.15 7.70
C GLY A 320 7.53 7.31 9.01
N GLU A 321 8.25 7.71 10.07
CA GLU A 321 7.72 7.84 11.44
C GLU A 321 6.44 8.70 11.48
N GLY A 322 6.53 9.93 11.01
CA GLY A 322 5.43 10.89 11.08
C GLY A 322 4.24 10.52 10.20
N PRO A 323 4.44 10.28 8.90
CA PRO A 323 3.36 9.91 7.99
C PRO A 323 2.58 8.67 8.43
N THR A 324 3.29 7.59 8.79
CA THR A 324 2.64 6.33 9.19
C THR A 324 1.96 6.46 10.56
N ALA A 325 2.58 7.16 11.54
CA ALA A 325 1.93 7.45 12.81
C ALA A 325 0.69 8.34 12.62
N SER A 326 0.69 9.25 11.65
CA SER A 326 -0.49 10.07 11.32
C SER A 326 -1.65 9.21 10.83
N ALA A 327 -1.39 8.21 9.99
CA ALA A 327 -2.42 7.28 9.50
C ALA A 327 -2.98 6.41 10.63
N VAL A 328 -2.10 5.83 11.48
CA VAL A 328 -2.52 5.10 12.71
C VAL A 328 -3.44 5.97 13.57
N MET A 329 -3.03 7.21 13.82
CA MET A 329 -3.82 8.13 14.62
C MET A 329 -5.12 8.54 13.96
N GLY A 330 -5.17 8.59 12.63
CA GLY A 330 -6.41 8.78 11.88
C GLY A 330 -7.44 7.70 12.20
N ASP A 331 -7.01 6.42 12.19
CA ASP A 331 -7.87 5.28 12.52
C ASP A 331 -8.28 5.26 14.00
N VAL A 332 -7.34 5.57 14.91
CA VAL A 332 -7.65 5.73 16.34
C VAL A 332 -8.70 6.83 16.56
N MET A 333 -8.60 7.95 15.83
CA MET A 333 -9.56 9.06 15.94
C MET A 333 -10.95 8.69 15.44
N ASP A 334 -11.06 7.85 14.41
CA ASP A 334 -12.36 7.35 13.94
C ASP A 334 -13.02 6.46 15.00
N ILE A 335 -12.25 5.55 15.58
CA ILE A 335 -12.74 4.72 16.69
C ILE A 335 -13.16 5.58 17.88
N ALA A 336 -12.36 6.60 18.21
CA ALA A 336 -12.67 7.52 19.32
C ALA A 336 -13.99 8.29 19.11
N ARG A 337 -14.32 8.61 17.85
CA ARG A 337 -15.58 9.26 17.45
C ARG A 337 -16.75 8.30 17.32
N GLY A 338 -16.52 7.00 17.45
CA GLY A 338 -17.54 5.96 17.29
C GLY A 338 -17.83 5.59 15.83
N LEU A 339 -16.97 5.93 14.87
CA LEU A 339 -17.13 5.52 13.48
C LEU A 339 -16.87 4.02 13.34
N ARG A 340 -17.85 3.31 12.79
CA ARG A 340 -17.83 1.87 12.56
C ARG A 340 -18.02 1.58 11.09
N VAL A 341 -16.92 1.34 10.39
CA VAL A 341 -16.91 0.99 8.97
C VAL A 341 -16.34 -0.41 8.84
N SER A 342 -16.94 -1.25 8.00
CA SER A 342 -16.40 -2.58 7.67
C SER A 342 -14.97 -2.49 7.17
N THR A 343 -14.15 -3.46 7.50
CA THR A 343 -12.70 -3.48 7.25
C THR A 343 -12.35 -3.15 5.80
N PHE A 344 -13.08 -3.70 4.84
CA PHE A 344 -12.88 -3.50 3.39
C PHE A 344 -13.99 -2.65 2.74
N GLY A 345 -14.65 -1.75 3.50
CA GLY A 345 -15.68 -0.84 2.98
C GLY A 345 -17.07 -1.46 2.86
N GLN A 346 -17.18 -2.79 2.86
CA GLN A 346 -18.43 -3.56 2.92
C GLN A 346 -18.26 -4.78 3.82
N PRO A 347 -19.33 -5.42 4.29
CA PRO A 347 -19.23 -6.59 5.15
C PRO A 347 -18.36 -7.70 4.56
N ALA A 348 -17.42 -8.23 5.35
CA ALA A 348 -16.45 -9.21 4.88
C ALA A 348 -17.10 -10.47 4.28
N THR A 349 -18.28 -10.86 4.81
CA THR A 349 -19.09 -11.98 4.30
C THR A 349 -19.76 -11.71 2.95
N GLN A 350 -19.78 -10.47 2.48
CA GLN A 350 -20.31 -10.06 1.18
C GLN A 350 -19.24 -9.85 0.11
N LEU A 351 -17.96 -9.93 0.48
CA LEU A 351 -16.87 -9.87 -0.48
C LEU A 351 -16.92 -11.07 -1.42
N THR A 352 -16.86 -10.79 -2.73
CA THR A 352 -16.88 -11.86 -3.74
C THR A 352 -15.50 -12.52 -3.86
N PRO A 353 -15.40 -13.80 -4.29
CA PRO A 353 -14.12 -14.42 -4.54
C PRO A 353 -13.29 -13.62 -5.57
N ALA A 354 -12.04 -13.32 -5.25
CA ALA A 354 -11.11 -12.64 -6.15
C ALA A 354 -10.52 -13.64 -7.17
N ILE A 355 -11.28 -13.95 -8.20
CA ILE A 355 -10.85 -14.88 -9.27
C ILE A 355 -9.89 -14.13 -10.20
N PRO A 356 -8.62 -14.57 -10.35
CA PRO A 356 -7.69 -13.97 -11.28
C PRO A 356 -8.22 -14.01 -12.73
N ALA A 357 -7.99 -12.96 -13.49
CA ALA A 357 -8.42 -12.90 -14.88
C ALA A 357 -7.73 -13.99 -15.73
N GLN A 358 -8.51 -14.75 -16.49
CA GLN A 358 -7.99 -15.82 -17.37
C GLN A 358 -7.11 -15.29 -18.51
N ALA A 359 -7.30 -14.04 -18.92
CA ALA A 359 -6.49 -13.35 -19.90
C ALA A 359 -6.40 -11.86 -19.56
N ALA A 360 -5.20 -11.32 -19.63
CA ALA A 360 -4.96 -9.91 -19.39
C ALA A 360 -5.64 -9.04 -20.45
N THR A 361 -6.07 -7.84 -20.03
CA THR A 361 -6.54 -6.82 -20.96
C THR A 361 -5.41 -6.43 -21.92
N PRO A 362 -5.67 -6.31 -23.23
CA PRO A 362 -4.66 -5.89 -24.18
C PRO A 362 -4.01 -4.55 -23.79
N ALA A 363 -2.69 -4.54 -23.72
CA ALA A 363 -1.86 -3.38 -23.37
C ALA A 363 -0.68 -3.23 -24.34
N PRO A 364 -0.07 -2.05 -24.47
CA PRO A 364 1.23 -1.92 -25.10
C PRO A 364 2.31 -2.59 -24.25
N TYR A 365 3.27 -3.22 -24.89
CA TYR A 365 4.43 -3.82 -24.24
C TYR A 365 5.72 -3.19 -24.74
N TYR A 366 6.69 -3.10 -23.83
CA TYR A 366 8.06 -2.76 -24.11
C TYR A 366 8.89 -4.05 -24.17
N LEU A 367 9.57 -4.26 -25.29
CA LEU A 367 10.42 -5.42 -25.52
C LEU A 367 11.86 -4.93 -25.74
N ARG A 368 12.80 -5.47 -24.95
CA ARG A 368 14.23 -5.31 -25.15
C ARG A 368 14.79 -6.61 -25.75
N LEU A 369 15.37 -6.51 -26.93
CA LEU A 369 15.92 -7.62 -27.67
C LEU A 369 17.40 -7.34 -27.96
N HIS A 370 18.21 -8.39 -28.02
CA HIS A 370 19.57 -8.33 -28.51
C HIS A 370 19.63 -9.11 -29.81
N LEU A 371 19.76 -8.42 -30.92
CA LEU A 371 19.78 -9.03 -32.25
C LEU A 371 21.19 -9.01 -32.82
N LEU A 372 21.56 -10.09 -33.49
CA LEU A 372 22.80 -10.08 -34.28
C LEU A 372 22.72 -8.94 -35.30
N ASP A 373 23.76 -8.10 -35.35
CA ASP A 373 23.83 -6.98 -36.29
C ASP A 373 24.20 -7.49 -37.71
N LYS A 374 23.20 -8.14 -38.34
CA LYS A 374 23.30 -8.73 -39.67
C LYS A 374 22.12 -8.31 -40.53
N PRO A 375 22.34 -8.15 -41.85
CA PRO A 375 21.25 -7.90 -42.78
C PRO A 375 20.10 -8.91 -42.62
N GLY A 376 18.89 -8.42 -42.55
CA GLY A 376 17.68 -9.24 -42.43
C GLY A 376 17.28 -9.62 -40.98
N ALA A 377 18.08 -9.34 -39.94
CA ALA A 377 17.71 -9.64 -38.54
C ALA A 377 16.43 -8.91 -38.11
N MET A 378 16.32 -7.61 -38.42
CA MET A 378 15.11 -6.80 -38.16
C MET A 378 13.89 -7.30 -38.95
N ALA A 379 14.09 -7.68 -40.24
CA ALA A 379 12.98 -8.20 -41.03
C ALA A 379 12.39 -9.47 -40.41
N ARG A 380 13.24 -10.38 -39.89
CA ARG A 380 12.78 -11.58 -39.18
C ARG A 380 11.96 -11.27 -37.96
N ILE A 381 12.41 -10.36 -37.09
CA ILE A 381 11.65 -9.97 -35.87
C ILE A 381 10.31 -9.35 -36.26
N ALA A 382 10.29 -8.45 -37.25
CA ALA A 382 9.06 -7.83 -37.72
C ALA A 382 8.09 -8.89 -38.30
N SER A 383 8.59 -9.92 -39.04
CA SER A 383 7.76 -11.03 -39.51
C SER A 383 7.20 -11.87 -38.36
N VAL A 384 8.04 -12.26 -37.37
CA VAL A 384 7.59 -13.06 -36.21
C VAL A 384 6.49 -12.31 -35.42
N LEU A 385 6.68 -11.02 -35.15
CA LEU A 385 5.66 -10.22 -34.47
C LEU A 385 4.39 -10.08 -35.32
N GLY A 386 4.53 -9.87 -36.64
CA GLY A 386 3.41 -9.78 -37.56
C GLY A 386 2.60 -11.10 -37.63
N ASP A 387 3.29 -12.24 -37.71
CA ASP A 387 2.66 -13.57 -37.73
C ASP A 387 1.93 -13.87 -36.40
N ALA A 388 2.44 -13.36 -35.30
CA ALA A 388 1.79 -13.41 -33.99
C ALA A 388 0.66 -12.37 -33.80
N GLY A 389 0.35 -11.56 -34.80
CA GLY A 389 -0.67 -10.50 -34.75
C GLY A 389 -0.26 -9.29 -33.91
N VAL A 390 1.04 -9.13 -33.64
CA VAL A 390 1.57 -8.03 -32.84
C VAL A 390 1.99 -6.88 -33.75
N SER A 391 1.33 -5.71 -33.59
CA SER A 391 1.66 -4.50 -34.32
C SER A 391 2.69 -3.67 -33.56
N ILE A 392 3.73 -3.21 -34.26
CA ILE A 392 4.80 -2.35 -33.72
C ILE A 392 4.34 -0.89 -33.75
N ASN A 393 4.40 -0.23 -32.60
CA ASN A 393 4.14 1.21 -32.47
C ASN A 393 5.42 2.03 -32.69
N ARG A 394 6.50 1.64 -31.99
CA ARG A 394 7.81 2.29 -32.06
C ARG A 394 8.89 1.22 -32.05
N MET A 395 9.98 1.50 -32.72
CA MET A 395 11.16 0.66 -32.73
C MET A 395 12.41 1.50 -32.82
N ARG A 396 13.44 1.12 -32.06
CA ARG A 396 14.77 1.74 -32.14
C ARG A 396 15.85 0.66 -32.09
N GLN A 397 16.85 0.81 -32.94
CA GLN A 397 18.08 0.04 -32.91
C GLN A 397 19.22 0.99 -32.55
N TYR A 398 20.07 0.57 -31.63
CA TYR A 398 21.22 1.34 -31.16
C TYR A 398 22.50 0.71 -31.68
N SER A 399 23.51 1.56 -31.98
CA SER A 399 24.84 1.07 -32.25
C SER A 399 25.40 0.42 -31.00
N HIS A 400 25.97 -0.78 -31.15
CA HIS A 400 26.60 -1.49 -30.03
C HIS A 400 28.05 -0.98 -29.82
N ALA A 401 28.55 -1.15 -28.58
CA ALA A 401 29.98 -1.10 -28.33
C ALA A 401 30.66 -2.30 -29.02
N ILE A 402 31.83 -2.08 -29.57
CA ILE A 402 32.59 -2.93 -30.52
C ILE A 402 32.81 -4.41 -30.08
N GLU A 403 32.40 -4.79 -28.88
CA GLU A 403 32.73 -6.07 -28.25
C GLU A 403 31.69 -7.20 -28.44
N THR A 404 30.50 -6.89 -28.94
CA THR A 404 29.47 -7.93 -29.14
C THR A 404 28.85 -7.87 -30.52
N ASP A 405 28.67 -9.03 -31.18
CA ASP A 405 27.99 -9.14 -32.49
C ASP A 405 26.46 -8.85 -32.40
N ALA A 406 25.96 -8.42 -31.25
CA ALA A 406 24.53 -8.19 -31.00
C ALA A 406 24.23 -6.72 -30.70
N ALA A 407 23.31 -6.14 -31.45
CA ALA A 407 22.80 -4.78 -31.23
C ALA A 407 21.52 -4.81 -30.40
N PRO A 408 21.37 -3.93 -29.40
CA PRO A 408 20.12 -3.79 -28.65
C PRO A 408 19.05 -3.17 -29.56
N VAL A 409 17.88 -3.80 -29.56
CA VAL A 409 16.70 -3.34 -30.28
C VAL A 409 15.55 -3.23 -29.30
N LEU A 410 14.90 -2.09 -29.31
CA LEU A 410 13.76 -1.79 -28.47
C LEU A 410 12.51 -1.64 -29.30
N ILE A 411 11.47 -2.31 -28.88
CA ILE A 411 10.16 -2.29 -29.53
C ILE A 411 9.10 -1.93 -28.51
N VAL A 412 8.27 -0.95 -28.83
CA VAL A 412 7.00 -0.69 -28.16
C VAL A 412 5.88 -1.15 -29.08
N THR A 413 5.03 -2.06 -28.60
CA THR A 413 3.92 -2.58 -29.39
C THR A 413 2.70 -1.67 -29.30
N HIS A 414 1.77 -1.78 -30.27
CA HIS A 414 0.39 -1.41 -30.00
C HIS A 414 -0.24 -2.36 -28.97
N LYS A 415 -1.51 -2.11 -28.58
CA LYS A 415 -2.20 -2.99 -27.63
C LYS A 415 -2.24 -4.41 -28.13
N THR A 416 -1.70 -5.32 -27.35
CA THR A 416 -1.68 -6.77 -27.59
C THR A 416 -1.81 -7.53 -26.28
N ILE A 417 -2.03 -8.83 -26.31
CA ILE A 417 -2.01 -9.69 -25.13
C ILE A 417 -0.60 -10.26 -24.91
N ARG A 418 -0.21 -10.45 -23.64
CA ARG A 418 1.12 -10.97 -23.30
C ARG A 418 1.42 -12.33 -23.93
N ALA A 419 0.40 -13.17 -24.06
CA ALA A 419 0.56 -14.50 -24.66
C ALA A 419 0.94 -14.50 -26.16
N SER A 420 0.84 -13.35 -26.83
CA SER A 420 1.26 -13.16 -28.22
C SER A 420 2.71 -12.69 -28.35
N LEU A 421 3.41 -12.44 -27.26
CA LEU A 421 4.80 -11.98 -27.18
C LEU A 421 5.74 -13.11 -26.79
#